data_322cc250ae5b306f4b3c4f547d11a860
#
_entry.id   322cc250ae5b306f4b3c4f547d11a860
#
_cell.length_a   1.000
_cell.length_b   1.000
_cell.length_c   1.000
_cell.angle_alpha   90.00
_cell.angle_beta   90.00
_cell.angle_gamma   90.00
#
_symmetry.space_group_name_H-M   'P 1'
#
loop_
_entity.id
_entity.type
_entity.pdbx_description
1 polymer ?
#
loop_
_entity_poly.entity_id
_entity_poly.type
_entity_poly.pdbx_seq_one_letter_code
_entity_poly.pdbx_strand_id
1 'polypeptide(L)'
;MQSSPFEAPTADVHSLLAAISAAGRPDPDLTISQWADQYRVLSRVSAGEPGRWRTSRTPFLRELMDCLSPSSPFSRVVFMKPAQIGGSELLLNMLGYIIHHAPGPAMLVEPTVELAKRFSRQRIAPMIENTSVLAERVSDPRERDSGNTILAKEFPGGVLVATGANSSVGLRSMPARYLLMDEVDGYPPSASTGAAGSEEGDPVDLAIRRTATFANRQIAMISTPTIAEVSRIEAAYLESDQRKYYVPCPHCGTFQTLRWAQVKWPDRKPAEAWYECERYHERIADHHKPEMLQRGEWRGEAPGDGETAGFWLNGLYSPWTAWGQLAKDFLRARKSPERMQTFTNTVLAETFQQAGATRTDAGELLGRRQAYRPDVKLPAGVVLITLGADLQADRIELEIVGWSRDEESWSLAYIVLPGDPAQRDLWDAFDQVLSLRFDHLCGREFEIAVACVDSGFHQLIVQGFCNERQRRSAAPKMYPIKGAAGQRPIWPRMHSKAKDNRPLWVIGVDAAKEALYARLKITEPGPGFCHFPISDQYDAGYFEQLTAEMCRVRYSKGFAHREWVKKPGARNEALDARCYAYAGLQSLIAGRFRLNKQADQIEAMLPSRSGG
;
A
#
# COMPACT_ATOMS: atom_id res chain seq x y z
N MET A 1 49.97 79.06 9.96
CA MET A 1 49.81 77.65 10.39
C MET A 1 48.51 77.52 11.16
N GLN A 2 47.42 77.13 10.47
CA GLN A 2 46.16 76.89 11.07
C GLN A 2 45.98 75.38 11.19
N SER A 3 45.90 74.87 12.41
CA SER A 3 45.55 73.50 12.74
C SER A 3 44.04 73.30 12.58
N SER A 4 43.64 72.46 11.65
CA SER A 4 42.29 71.96 11.51
C SER A 4 41.97 71.01 12.69
N PRO A 5 40.89 71.17 13.42
CA PRO A 5 40.49 70.19 14.40
C PRO A 5 39.79 69.02 13.70
N PHE A 6 40.35 67.84 13.86
CA PHE A 6 39.64 66.60 13.59
C PHE A 6 38.46 66.50 14.57
N GLU A 7 37.25 66.81 14.15
CA GLU A 7 36.04 66.42 14.85
C GLU A 7 35.89 64.89 14.71
N ALA A 8 36.14 64.19 15.81
CA ALA A 8 35.74 62.80 15.93
C ALA A 8 34.20 62.72 15.84
N PRO A 9 33.64 61.81 15.05
CA PRO A 9 32.18 61.62 15.01
C PRO A 9 31.71 61.23 16.42
N THR A 10 30.95 62.11 17.07
CA THR A 10 30.23 61.80 18.28
C THR A 10 29.14 60.77 17.94
N ALA A 11 29.47 59.49 18.06
CA ALA A 11 28.47 58.46 18.03
C ALA A 11 27.44 58.78 19.14
N ASP A 12 26.18 58.95 18.77
CA ASP A 12 25.11 59.20 19.72
C ASP A 12 25.09 58.06 20.74
N VAL A 13 25.43 58.35 22.00
CA VAL A 13 25.51 57.38 23.10
C VAL A 13 24.16 56.62 23.25
N HIS A 14 23.06 57.27 22.92
CA HIS A 14 21.74 56.64 22.91
C HIS A 14 21.60 55.60 21.79
N SER A 15 22.14 55.84 20.60
CA SER A 15 22.11 54.86 19.51
C SER A 15 23.05 53.67 19.81
N LEU A 16 24.17 53.91 20.46
CA LEU A 16 25.08 52.85 20.90
C LEU A 16 24.48 51.99 22.03
N LEU A 17 23.88 52.62 23.03
CA LEU A 17 23.16 51.92 24.11
C LEU A 17 21.94 51.19 23.58
N ALA A 18 21.20 51.73 22.63
CA ALA A 18 20.10 51.05 21.97
C ALA A 18 20.59 49.82 21.17
N ALA A 19 21.72 49.95 20.46
CA ALA A 19 22.34 48.81 19.72
C ALA A 19 22.86 47.72 20.67
N ILE A 20 23.50 48.10 21.79
CA ILE A 20 23.96 47.13 22.81
C ILE A 20 22.76 46.47 23.49
N SER A 21 21.72 47.23 23.83
CA SER A 21 20.49 46.66 24.40
C SER A 21 19.74 45.76 23.44
N ALA A 22 19.74 46.06 22.15
CA ALA A 22 19.15 45.23 21.13
C ALA A 22 19.97 43.94 20.91
N ALA A 23 21.31 44.06 20.91
CA ALA A 23 22.22 42.91 20.78
C ALA A 23 22.19 41.96 22.00
N GLY A 24 21.88 42.49 23.18
CA GLY A 24 21.76 41.72 24.42
C GLY A 24 20.36 41.14 24.69
N ARG A 25 19.39 41.39 23.84
CA ARG A 25 18.08 40.75 23.98
C ARG A 25 18.17 39.31 23.51
N PRO A 26 17.72 38.33 24.34
CA PRO A 26 17.58 36.97 23.84
C PRO A 26 16.65 36.96 22.63
N ASP A 27 16.95 36.14 21.65
CA ASP A 27 16.04 35.89 20.52
C ASP A 27 14.66 35.51 21.05
N PRO A 28 13.58 36.01 20.47
CA PRO A 28 12.23 35.67 20.91
C PRO A 28 12.03 34.15 20.79
N ASP A 29 11.41 33.54 21.80
CA ASP A 29 11.06 32.13 21.77
C ASP A 29 9.92 31.90 20.77
N LEU A 30 10.27 31.72 19.50
CA LEU A 30 9.33 31.48 18.40
C LEU A 30 9.13 30.00 18.16
N THR A 31 7.88 29.60 17.94
CA THR A 31 7.61 28.29 17.34
C THR A 31 7.92 28.32 15.83
N ILE A 32 8.00 27.12 15.20
CA ILE A 32 8.25 27.03 13.75
C ILE A 32 7.14 27.74 12.96
N SER A 33 5.86 27.65 13.39
CA SER A 33 4.75 28.32 12.69
C SER A 33 4.85 29.85 12.79
N GLN A 34 5.22 30.37 13.95
CA GLN A 34 5.43 31.82 14.19
C GLN A 34 6.63 32.34 13.39
N TRP A 35 7.75 31.57 13.39
CA TRP A 35 8.92 31.89 12.57
C TRP A 35 8.56 31.94 11.08
N ALA A 36 7.81 30.95 10.60
CA ALA A 36 7.40 30.89 9.20
C ALA A 36 6.51 32.08 8.79
N ASP A 37 5.51 32.43 9.61
CA ASP A 37 4.64 33.60 9.36
C ASP A 37 5.42 34.92 9.38
N GLN A 38 6.49 35.02 10.19
CA GLN A 38 7.29 36.23 10.32
C GLN A 38 8.33 36.40 9.20
N TYR A 39 9.02 35.34 8.80
CA TYR A 39 10.23 35.43 7.96
C TYR A 39 10.12 34.75 6.62
N ARG A 40 9.35 33.65 6.50
CA ARG A 40 9.37 32.78 5.34
C ARG A 40 8.77 33.44 4.10
N VAL A 41 9.51 33.38 2.99
CA VAL A 41 9.03 33.81 1.67
C VAL A 41 9.03 32.65 0.71
N LEU A 42 7.89 32.41 0.06
CA LEU A 42 7.70 31.39 -0.97
C LEU A 42 8.22 31.88 -2.32
N SER A 43 9.08 31.10 -2.94
CA SER A 43 9.69 31.43 -4.23
C SER A 43 8.67 31.32 -5.38
N ARG A 44 8.78 32.25 -6.35
CA ARG A 44 8.03 32.19 -7.63
C ARG A 44 8.38 30.97 -8.48
N VAL A 45 9.55 30.38 -8.28
CA VAL A 45 10.03 29.22 -9.05
C VAL A 45 9.40 27.92 -8.57
N SER A 46 9.06 27.82 -7.27
CA SER A 46 8.67 26.54 -6.65
C SER A 46 7.30 26.54 -5.99
N ALA A 47 6.63 27.68 -5.84
CA ALA A 47 5.34 27.77 -5.16
C ALA A 47 4.22 28.20 -6.09
N GLY A 48 3.04 27.57 -5.93
CA GLY A 48 1.83 27.95 -6.66
C GLY A 48 1.24 29.29 -6.20
N GLU A 49 1.50 29.69 -4.94
CA GLU A 49 1.11 30.98 -4.35
C GLU A 49 2.37 31.66 -3.80
N PRO A 50 3.17 32.36 -4.63
CA PRO A 50 4.42 33.00 -4.20
C PRO A 50 4.19 34.23 -3.30
N GLY A 51 5.16 34.53 -2.44
CA GLY A 51 5.11 35.65 -1.51
C GLY A 51 5.32 35.22 -0.06
N ARG A 52 4.91 36.05 0.91
CA ARG A 52 5.04 35.70 2.33
C ARG A 52 4.21 34.48 2.68
N TRP A 53 4.80 33.58 3.44
CA TRP A 53 4.10 32.46 4.03
C TRP A 53 2.96 32.94 4.94
N ARG A 54 1.88 32.21 4.94
CA ARG A 54 0.72 32.46 5.82
C ARG A 54 0.18 31.12 6.32
N THR A 55 0.45 30.79 7.56
CA THR A 55 -0.06 29.57 8.20
C THR A 55 -1.58 29.50 8.16
N SER A 56 -2.27 30.66 8.14
CA SER A 56 -3.73 30.71 7.99
C SER A 56 -4.25 30.16 6.66
N ARG A 57 -3.42 30.04 5.63
CA ARG A 57 -3.81 29.40 4.35
C ARG A 57 -3.95 27.88 4.47
N THR A 58 -3.14 27.28 5.35
CA THR A 58 -3.15 25.84 5.68
C THR A 58 -3.12 25.65 7.20
N PRO A 59 -4.21 26.03 7.90
CA PRO A 59 -4.21 26.14 9.36
C PRO A 59 -3.91 24.80 10.07
N PHE A 60 -4.23 23.71 9.43
CA PHE A 60 -3.90 22.36 9.92
C PHE A 60 -2.39 22.10 10.04
N LEU A 61 -1.51 22.85 9.34
CA LEU A 61 -0.05 22.71 9.47
C LEU A 61 0.52 23.40 10.71
N ARG A 62 -0.24 24.28 11.36
CA ARG A 62 0.23 25.04 12.53
C ARG A 62 0.72 24.11 13.64
N GLU A 63 -0.13 23.24 14.13
CA GLU A 63 0.18 22.36 15.25
C GLU A 63 1.30 21.35 14.90
N LEU A 64 1.36 20.87 13.64
CA LEU A 64 2.47 20.03 13.18
C LEU A 64 3.82 20.75 13.29
N MET A 65 3.86 22.03 12.84
CA MET A 65 5.07 22.86 12.96
C MET A 65 5.42 23.12 14.42
N ASP A 66 4.43 23.42 15.25
CA ASP A 66 4.66 23.73 16.66
C ASP A 66 5.10 22.49 17.45
N CYS A 67 4.59 21.31 17.12
CA CYS A 67 5.08 20.03 17.69
C CYS A 67 6.55 19.70 17.30
N LEU A 68 7.06 20.25 16.19
CA LEU A 68 8.46 20.12 15.77
C LEU A 68 9.37 21.20 16.38
N SER A 69 8.81 22.16 17.15
CA SER A 69 9.61 23.21 17.79
C SER A 69 10.35 22.66 19.01
N PRO A 70 11.54 23.18 19.34
CA PRO A 70 12.33 22.70 20.49
C PRO A 70 11.64 22.80 21.86
N SER A 71 10.65 23.67 21.99
CA SER A 71 9.80 23.82 23.18
C SER A 71 8.71 22.75 23.30
N SER A 72 8.50 21.93 22.28
CA SER A 72 7.50 20.87 22.28
C SER A 72 7.95 19.67 23.12
N PRO A 73 7.03 18.96 23.81
CA PRO A 73 7.32 17.71 24.49
C PRO A 73 7.55 16.54 23.54
N PHE A 74 7.15 16.66 22.28
CA PHE A 74 7.27 15.59 21.30
C PHE A 74 8.66 15.59 20.65
N SER A 75 9.25 14.41 20.55
CA SER A 75 10.54 14.21 19.86
C SER A 75 10.35 13.77 18.41
N ARG A 76 9.16 13.28 18.05
CA ARG A 76 8.81 12.81 16.69
C ARG A 76 7.43 13.29 16.27
N VAL A 77 7.35 13.76 15.03
CA VAL A 77 6.10 14.11 14.35
C VAL A 77 5.95 13.23 13.11
N VAL A 78 4.83 12.54 13.03
CA VAL A 78 4.44 11.68 11.90
C VAL A 78 3.28 12.32 11.16
N PHE A 79 3.42 12.54 9.84
CA PHE A 79 2.36 13.12 9.04
C PHE A 79 1.99 12.21 7.86
N MET A 80 0.94 11.42 8.03
CA MET A 80 0.31 10.64 6.98
C MET A 80 -0.66 11.54 6.20
N LYS A 81 -0.31 11.86 4.96
CA LYS A 81 -0.90 12.97 4.21
C LYS A 81 -1.32 12.59 2.79
N PRO A 82 -2.25 13.34 2.18
CA PRO A 82 -2.49 13.27 0.74
C PRO A 82 -1.40 14.01 -0.04
N ALA A 83 -1.37 13.84 -1.34
CA ALA A 83 -0.49 14.63 -2.20
C ALA A 83 -0.87 16.12 -2.19
N GLN A 84 0.12 17.01 -2.36
CA GLN A 84 -0.07 18.46 -2.55
C GLN A 84 -0.85 19.17 -1.42
N ILE A 85 -0.60 18.79 -0.16
CA ILE A 85 -1.23 19.39 1.02
C ILE A 85 -0.28 20.30 1.83
N GLY A 86 0.95 20.51 1.36
CA GLY A 86 1.95 21.35 2.03
C GLY A 86 2.98 20.58 2.87
N GLY A 87 3.06 19.24 2.76
CA GLY A 87 4.00 18.44 3.56
C GLY A 87 5.46 18.84 3.37
N SER A 88 5.94 18.99 2.14
CA SER A 88 7.32 19.44 1.90
C SER A 88 7.56 20.88 2.33
N GLU A 89 6.54 21.77 2.33
CA GLU A 89 6.66 23.13 2.88
C GLU A 89 6.80 23.11 4.42
N LEU A 90 6.15 22.15 5.10
CA LEU A 90 6.37 21.90 6.53
C LEU A 90 7.86 21.64 6.82
N LEU A 91 8.50 20.75 6.06
CA LEU A 91 9.93 20.45 6.22
C LEU A 91 10.81 21.65 5.89
N LEU A 92 10.46 22.43 4.87
CA LEU A 92 11.17 23.65 4.51
C LEU A 92 11.05 24.74 5.60
N ASN A 93 9.89 24.89 6.22
CA ASN A 93 9.70 25.80 7.34
C ASN A 93 10.52 25.37 8.57
N MET A 94 10.52 24.06 8.87
CA MET A 94 11.40 23.50 9.92
C MET A 94 12.87 23.77 9.60
N LEU A 95 13.31 23.54 8.38
CA LEU A 95 14.69 23.76 7.96
C LEU A 95 15.07 25.25 8.06
N GLY A 96 14.21 26.16 7.59
CA GLY A 96 14.46 27.60 7.72
C GLY A 96 14.58 28.04 9.18
N TYR A 97 13.71 27.52 10.05
CA TYR A 97 13.79 27.74 11.49
C TYR A 97 15.10 27.21 12.08
N ILE A 98 15.56 26.03 11.69
CA ILE A 98 16.85 25.46 12.15
C ILE A 98 18.01 26.37 11.74
N ILE A 99 18.05 26.83 10.49
CA ILE A 99 19.14 27.66 9.99
C ILE A 99 19.20 29.02 10.72
N HIS A 100 18.04 29.63 10.98
CA HIS A 100 17.98 30.99 11.52
C HIS A 100 17.88 31.03 13.04
N HIS A 101 17.03 30.22 13.66
CA HIS A 101 16.61 30.39 15.04
C HIS A 101 17.16 29.34 16.01
N ALA A 102 17.23 28.07 15.64
CA ALA A 102 17.69 27.00 16.50
C ALA A 102 18.76 26.12 15.81
N PRO A 103 19.95 26.68 15.53
CA PRO A 103 20.96 26.00 14.74
C PRO A 103 21.44 24.68 15.38
N GLY A 104 21.77 23.75 14.52
CA GLY A 104 22.28 22.41 14.89
C GLY A 104 22.45 21.51 13.66
N PRO A 105 23.06 20.33 13.83
CA PRO A 105 23.23 19.37 12.76
C PRO A 105 21.89 18.80 12.32
N ALA A 106 21.58 18.93 11.03
CA ALA A 106 20.33 18.49 10.41
C ALA A 106 20.58 17.52 9.26
N MET A 107 19.77 16.47 9.17
CA MET A 107 19.79 15.50 8.07
C MET A 107 18.44 15.50 7.37
N LEU A 108 18.44 15.70 6.04
CA LEU A 108 17.27 15.52 5.19
C LEU A 108 17.44 14.21 4.42
N VAL A 109 16.44 13.35 4.49
CA VAL A 109 16.42 12.06 3.78
C VAL A 109 15.29 12.07 2.76
N GLU A 110 15.64 11.80 1.51
CA GLU A 110 14.74 11.62 0.38
C GLU A 110 14.80 10.15 -0.09
N PRO A 111 13.84 9.64 -0.86
CA PRO A 111 13.87 8.24 -1.34
C PRO A 111 15.18 7.85 -2.05
N THR A 112 15.76 8.77 -2.83
CA THR A 112 17.03 8.54 -3.52
C THR A 112 17.95 9.77 -3.46
N VAL A 113 19.26 9.55 -3.63
CA VAL A 113 20.26 10.65 -3.68
C VAL A 113 19.94 11.64 -4.81
N GLU A 114 19.42 11.18 -5.94
CA GLU A 114 19.05 12.06 -7.06
C GLU A 114 17.83 12.95 -6.70
N LEU A 115 16.85 12.41 -5.95
CA LEU A 115 15.75 13.21 -5.43
C LEU A 115 16.24 14.22 -4.40
N ALA A 116 17.18 13.85 -3.51
CA ALA A 116 17.79 14.77 -2.56
C ALA A 116 18.51 15.95 -3.27
N LYS A 117 19.30 15.68 -4.33
CA LYS A 117 19.90 16.72 -5.16
C LYS A 117 18.85 17.62 -5.81
N ARG A 118 17.78 17.04 -6.34
CA ARG A 118 16.68 17.78 -6.96
C ARG A 118 15.96 18.65 -5.94
N PHE A 119 15.62 18.11 -4.78
CA PHE A 119 14.98 18.86 -3.69
C PHE A 119 15.85 20.03 -3.23
N SER A 120 17.14 19.81 -3.04
CA SER A 120 18.10 20.87 -2.69
C SER A 120 18.10 22.01 -3.72
N ARG A 121 18.21 21.69 -5.02
CA ARG A 121 18.24 22.71 -6.07
C ARG A 121 16.92 23.42 -6.29
N GLN A 122 15.80 22.70 -6.25
CA GLN A 122 14.49 23.24 -6.64
C GLN A 122 13.69 23.82 -5.47
N ARG A 123 14.02 23.44 -4.23
CA ARG A 123 13.25 23.83 -3.05
C ARG A 123 14.11 24.55 -1.99
N ILE A 124 15.23 23.95 -1.55
CA ILE A 124 16.07 24.53 -0.49
C ILE A 124 16.79 25.79 -0.99
N ALA A 125 17.48 25.72 -2.11
CA ALA A 125 18.21 26.89 -2.62
C ALA A 125 17.29 28.10 -2.89
N PRO A 126 16.13 27.96 -3.59
CA PRO A 126 15.20 29.06 -3.74
C PRO A 126 14.60 29.55 -2.42
N MET A 127 14.42 28.69 -1.42
CA MET A 127 14.00 29.10 -0.09
C MET A 127 15.02 30.03 0.57
N ILE A 128 16.29 29.65 0.55
CA ILE A 128 17.39 30.42 1.13
C ILE A 128 17.49 31.78 0.42
N GLU A 129 17.52 31.78 -0.91
CA GLU A 129 17.66 32.99 -1.74
C GLU A 129 16.54 33.99 -1.54
N ASN A 130 15.28 33.52 -1.36
CA ASN A 130 14.11 34.41 -1.25
C ASN A 130 13.79 34.84 0.18
N THR A 131 14.42 34.23 1.20
CA THR A 131 14.21 34.56 2.62
C THR A 131 15.46 35.25 3.16
N SER A 132 15.42 36.58 3.34
CA SER A 132 16.59 37.42 3.66
C SER A 132 17.39 36.90 4.85
N VAL A 133 16.72 36.55 5.95
CA VAL A 133 17.38 36.05 7.17
C VAL A 133 18.11 34.72 6.96
N LEU A 134 17.77 33.94 5.92
CA LEU A 134 18.48 32.73 5.54
C LEU A 134 19.65 33.03 4.59
N ALA A 135 19.45 33.94 3.64
CA ALA A 135 20.49 34.38 2.71
C ALA A 135 21.69 35.00 3.42
N GLU A 136 21.47 35.68 4.56
CA GLU A 136 22.51 36.26 5.40
C GLU A 136 23.33 35.20 6.18
N ARG A 137 22.80 33.99 6.36
CA ARG A 137 23.43 32.93 7.16
C ARG A 137 24.07 31.80 6.33
N VAL A 138 23.65 31.62 5.10
CA VAL A 138 24.15 30.55 4.21
C VAL A 138 24.90 31.19 3.04
N SER A 139 26.22 31.03 3.02
CA SER A 139 27.09 31.58 1.96
C SER A 139 26.76 31.02 0.59
N ASP A 140 26.95 31.78 -0.47
CA ASP A 140 26.75 31.33 -1.85
C ASP A 140 27.74 30.17 -2.16
N PRO A 141 27.26 29.04 -2.71
CA PRO A 141 28.12 27.93 -3.14
C PRO A 141 29.23 28.31 -4.15
N ARG A 142 29.13 29.49 -4.77
CA ARG A 142 30.11 30.01 -5.73
C ARG A 142 31.27 30.75 -5.05
N GLU A 143 31.18 31.06 -3.79
CA GLU A 143 32.28 31.65 -3.03
C GLU A 143 33.37 30.63 -2.78
N ARG A 144 34.65 31.02 -2.97
CA ARG A 144 35.82 30.10 -2.93
C ARG A 144 36.01 29.36 -1.61
N ASP A 145 35.50 29.91 -0.49
CA ASP A 145 35.64 29.37 0.85
C ASP A 145 34.29 28.80 1.42
N SER A 146 33.25 28.73 0.58
CA SER A 146 32.00 28.17 1.04
C SER A 146 32.09 26.65 1.07
N GLY A 147 31.96 26.01 2.24
CA GLY A 147 31.81 24.57 2.40
C GLY A 147 30.50 24.04 1.78
N ASN A 148 29.77 24.89 1.05
CA ASN A 148 28.43 24.62 0.55
C ASN A 148 28.46 23.83 -0.77
N THR A 149 27.82 22.67 -0.76
CA THR A 149 27.60 21.84 -1.94
C THR A 149 26.10 21.70 -2.22
N ILE A 150 25.75 20.93 -3.26
CA ILE A 150 24.34 20.62 -3.53
C ILE A 150 23.73 19.85 -2.37
N LEU A 151 24.44 18.92 -1.75
CA LEU A 151 23.93 18.04 -0.70
C LEU A 151 24.30 18.49 0.71
N ALA A 152 25.15 19.50 0.88
CA ALA A 152 25.52 20.06 2.17
C ALA A 152 25.36 21.57 2.19
N LYS A 153 24.85 22.13 3.29
CA LYS A 153 24.71 23.56 3.56
C LYS A 153 25.23 23.85 4.96
N GLU A 154 26.30 24.60 5.04
CA GLU A 154 26.87 25.07 6.28
C GLU A 154 26.27 26.43 6.67
N PHE A 155 26.00 26.62 7.93
CA PHE A 155 25.50 27.86 8.51
C PHE A 155 26.02 28.02 9.95
N PRO A 156 26.06 29.23 10.49
CA PRO A 156 26.54 29.44 11.85
C PRO A 156 25.81 28.55 12.86
N GLY A 157 26.55 27.68 13.56
CA GLY A 157 26.05 26.77 14.58
C GLY A 157 25.46 25.44 14.07
N GLY A 158 25.53 25.16 12.76
CA GLY A 158 25.00 23.89 12.24
C GLY A 158 25.38 23.58 10.80
N VAL A 159 24.96 22.41 10.37
CA VAL A 159 25.11 21.94 8.98
C VAL A 159 23.85 21.13 8.60
N LEU A 160 23.38 21.32 7.39
CA LEU A 160 22.40 20.44 6.75
C LEU A 160 23.12 19.48 5.81
N VAL A 161 22.85 18.19 5.93
CA VAL A 161 23.24 17.18 4.93
C VAL A 161 21.97 16.54 4.35
N ALA A 162 21.83 16.59 3.03
CA ALA A 162 20.78 15.90 2.31
C ALA A 162 21.31 14.58 1.71
N THR A 163 20.56 13.49 1.90
CA THR A 163 20.95 12.15 1.43
C THR A 163 19.76 11.37 0.89
N GLY A 164 20.02 10.24 0.24
CA GLY A 164 18.99 9.30 -0.18
C GLY A 164 18.89 8.11 0.77
N ALA A 165 17.67 7.64 1.02
CA ALA A 165 17.38 6.44 1.79
C ALA A 165 18.03 5.16 1.20
N ASN A 166 18.33 5.18 -0.10
CA ASN A 166 19.05 4.11 -0.80
C ASN A 166 20.56 4.08 -0.52
N SER A 167 21.13 5.09 0.17
CA SER A 167 22.56 5.22 0.44
C SER A 167 22.86 4.95 1.92
N SER A 168 23.34 3.76 2.26
CA SER A 168 23.73 3.44 3.63
C SER A 168 24.89 4.29 4.15
N VAL A 169 25.84 4.65 3.27
CA VAL A 169 26.96 5.54 3.59
C VAL A 169 26.44 6.94 3.95
N GLY A 170 25.50 7.47 3.16
CA GLY A 170 24.89 8.78 3.43
C GLY A 170 24.13 8.81 4.76
N LEU A 171 23.38 7.75 5.08
CA LEU A 171 22.63 7.64 6.33
C LEU A 171 23.54 7.52 7.58
N ARG A 172 24.80 7.14 7.42
CA ARG A 172 25.80 7.03 8.50
C ARG A 172 26.74 8.22 8.62
N SER A 173 26.63 9.19 7.73
CA SER A 173 27.64 10.23 7.54
C SER A 173 27.86 11.12 8.75
N MET A 174 26.84 11.38 9.57
CA MET A 174 26.95 12.31 10.70
C MET A 174 25.87 12.06 11.78
N PRO A 175 26.12 12.46 13.05
CA PRO A 175 25.07 12.60 14.05
C PRO A 175 24.16 13.79 13.69
N ALA A 176 22.84 13.66 13.91
CA ALA A 176 21.86 14.68 13.58
C ALA A 176 20.96 14.98 14.78
N ARG A 177 20.82 16.25 15.16
CA ARG A 177 19.81 16.70 16.11
C ARG A 177 18.44 16.77 15.46
N TYR A 178 18.40 17.18 14.18
CA TYR A 178 17.19 17.32 13.40
C TYR A 178 17.19 16.33 12.25
N LEU A 179 16.15 15.50 12.19
CA LEU A 179 15.97 14.51 11.13
C LEU A 179 14.69 14.79 10.38
N LEU A 180 14.81 15.08 9.08
CA LEU A 180 13.69 15.37 8.18
C LEU A 180 13.60 14.24 7.16
N MET A 181 12.52 13.46 7.17
CA MET A 181 12.30 12.33 6.26
C MET A 181 11.07 12.60 5.39
N ASP A 182 11.28 12.79 4.09
CA ASP A 182 10.19 13.01 3.12
C ASP A 182 9.90 11.74 2.33
N GLU A 183 8.61 11.47 2.10
CA GLU A 183 8.08 10.34 1.32
C GLU A 183 8.66 8.98 1.75
N VAL A 184 8.56 8.67 3.06
CA VAL A 184 9.16 7.46 3.67
C VAL A 184 8.63 6.14 3.12
N ASP A 185 7.40 6.12 2.59
CA ASP A 185 6.85 4.94 1.92
C ASP A 185 7.53 4.68 0.56
N GLY A 186 8.21 5.69 0.00
CA GLY A 186 9.04 5.56 -1.19
C GLY A 186 10.46 5.04 -0.92
N TYR A 187 10.85 4.81 0.34
CA TYR A 187 12.17 4.32 0.68
C TYR A 187 12.34 2.85 0.31
N PRO A 188 13.53 2.41 -0.09
CA PRO A 188 13.80 1.00 -0.34
C PRO A 188 13.63 0.18 0.95
N PRO A 189 13.40 -1.14 0.86
CA PRO A 189 13.29 -2.01 2.02
C PRO A 189 14.57 -2.06 2.87
N SER A 190 15.72 -1.88 2.22
CA SER A 190 17.03 -1.85 2.87
C SER A 190 17.93 -0.83 2.17
N ALA A 191 18.71 -0.11 2.96
CA ALA A 191 19.77 0.75 2.45
C ALA A 191 20.97 -0.10 2.01
N SER A 192 21.69 0.35 0.94
CA SER A 192 22.81 -0.40 0.38
C SER A 192 23.99 0.53 0.08
N THR A 193 25.20 -0.02 0.06
CA THR A 193 26.40 0.67 -0.44
C THR A 193 26.49 0.68 -1.97
N GLY A 194 25.57 -0.02 -2.67
CA GLY A 194 25.60 -0.19 -4.12
C GLY A 194 26.32 -1.46 -4.59
N ALA A 195 27.02 -2.16 -3.72
CA ALA A 195 27.61 -3.48 -4.03
C ALA A 195 26.57 -4.60 -3.85
N ALA A 196 26.65 -5.65 -4.64
CA ALA A 196 25.77 -6.80 -4.49
C ALA A 196 25.95 -7.46 -3.11
N GLY A 197 24.85 -7.67 -2.38
CA GLY A 197 24.87 -8.27 -1.04
C GLY A 197 25.24 -7.30 0.11
N SER A 198 25.26 -5.98 -0.12
CA SER A 198 25.59 -4.96 0.87
C SER A 198 24.35 -4.33 1.53
N GLU A 199 23.31 -5.10 1.74
CA GLU A 199 22.09 -4.65 2.45
C GLU A 199 22.38 -4.45 3.94
N GLU A 200 22.04 -3.29 4.51
CA GLU A 200 22.42 -2.88 5.86
C GLU A 200 21.23 -2.63 6.80
N GLY A 201 20.02 -2.88 6.34
CA GLY A 201 18.79 -2.75 7.13
C GLY A 201 17.87 -1.59 6.71
N ASP A 202 16.80 -1.39 7.48
CA ASP A 202 15.78 -0.37 7.17
C ASP A 202 16.36 1.04 7.23
N PRO A 203 16.22 1.85 6.17
CA PRO A 203 16.78 3.19 6.11
C PRO A 203 16.20 4.16 7.14
N VAL A 204 14.95 3.98 7.56
CA VAL A 204 14.31 4.81 8.60
C VAL A 204 15.00 4.56 9.95
N ASP A 205 15.21 3.29 10.31
CA ASP A 205 15.88 2.92 11.55
C ASP A 205 17.34 3.41 11.56
N LEU A 206 18.04 3.26 10.43
CA LEU A 206 19.41 3.75 10.29
C LEU A 206 19.52 5.26 10.49
N ALA A 207 18.57 6.03 9.94
CA ALA A 207 18.53 7.48 10.08
C ALA A 207 18.18 7.89 11.53
N ILE A 208 17.16 7.27 12.16
CA ILE A 208 16.75 7.55 13.54
C ILE A 208 17.91 7.29 14.51
N ARG A 209 18.73 6.26 14.30
CA ARG A 209 19.91 5.98 15.13
C ARG A 209 20.93 7.14 15.16
N ARG A 210 20.94 8.00 14.14
CA ARG A 210 21.83 9.19 14.11
C ARG A 210 21.41 10.27 15.10
N THR A 211 20.17 10.24 15.57
CA THR A 211 19.66 11.22 16.53
C THR A 211 19.88 10.82 18.01
N ALA A 212 20.33 9.61 18.29
CA ALA A 212 20.37 9.01 19.63
C ALA A 212 21.23 9.80 20.63
N THR A 213 22.22 10.56 20.20
CA THR A 213 23.11 11.35 21.06
C THR A 213 22.50 12.70 21.50
N PHE A 214 21.36 13.10 20.90
CA PHE A 214 20.71 14.36 21.21
C PHE A 214 19.44 14.12 22.03
N ALA A 215 19.43 14.56 23.29
CA ALA A 215 18.25 14.47 24.16
C ALA A 215 17.09 15.35 23.64
N ASN A 216 17.43 16.46 22.97
CA ASN A 216 16.47 17.40 22.38
C ASN A 216 16.34 17.23 20.85
N ARG A 217 16.39 15.97 20.39
CA ARG A 217 16.20 15.63 18.98
C ARG A 217 14.78 15.98 18.50
N GLN A 218 14.66 16.32 17.22
CA GLN A 218 13.38 16.51 16.55
C GLN A 218 13.36 15.73 15.24
N ILE A 219 12.37 14.87 15.08
CA ILE A 219 12.23 13.96 13.93
C ILE A 219 10.91 14.26 13.23
N ALA A 220 10.99 14.70 11.98
CA ALA A 220 9.84 14.86 11.08
C ALA A 220 9.79 13.69 10.10
N MET A 221 8.69 12.97 10.06
CA MET A 221 8.44 11.83 9.18
C MET A 221 7.15 12.07 8.41
N ILE A 222 7.24 12.27 7.10
CA ILE A 222 6.06 12.58 6.27
C ILE A 222 6.00 11.69 5.04
N SER A 223 4.79 11.26 4.66
CA SER A 223 4.55 10.52 3.42
C SER A 223 3.09 10.48 3.02
N THR A 224 2.83 10.23 1.74
CA THR A 224 1.59 9.60 1.30
C THR A 224 1.67 8.10 1.63
N PRO A 225 0.59 7.49 2.18
CA PRO A 225 0.57 6.04 2.42
C PRO A 225 0.52 5.26 1.11
N THR A 226 0.93 4.00 1.13
CA THR A 226 0.93 3.13 -0.05
C THR A 226 -0.02 1.93 0.12
N ILE A 227 0.50 0.77 0.45
CA ILE A 227 -0.26 -0.47 0.57
C ILE A 227 -0.41 -0.83 2.05
N ALA A 228 -1.59 -1.26 2.46
CA ALA A 228 -1.85 -1.74 3.82
C ALA A 228 -0.83 -2.81 4.24
N GLU A 229 -0.47 -2.84 5.51
CA GLU A 229 0.52 -3.73 6.13
C GLU A 229 1.99 -3.52 5.68
N VAL A 230 2.22 -2.68 4.64
CA VAL A 230 3.57 -2.39 4.12
C VAL A 230 3.95 -0.93 4.29
N SER A 231 2.95 -0.04 4.42
CA SER A 231 3.14 1.39 4.58
C SER A 231 3.84 1.73 5.90
N ARG A 232 5.06 2.31 5.80
CA ARG A 232 5.83 2.76 6.96
C ARG A 232 5.17 3.93 7.67
N ILE A 233 4.58 4.85 6.89
CA ILE A 233 3.93 6.01 7.47
C ILE A 233 2.66 5.62 8.23
N GLU A 234 1.89 4.64 7.74
CA GLU A 234 0.74 4.11 8.45
C GLU A 234 1.15 3.42 9.75
N ALA A 235 2.18 2.56 9.70
CA ALA A 235 2.69 1.89 10.90
C ALA A 235 3.13 2.91 11.97
N ALA A 236 3.90 3.94 11.57
CA ALA A 236 4.34 5.00 12.48
C ALA A 236 3.17 5.86 13.01
N TYR A 237 2.13 6.10 12.19
CA TYR A 237 0.92 6.81 12.63
C TYR A 237 0.12 5.97 13.63
N LEU A 238 -0.02 4.67 13.42
CA LEU A 238 -0.75 3.78 14.33
C LEU A 238 -0.06 3.61 15.70
N GLU A 239 1.26 3.78 15.77
CA GLU A 239 2.03 3.80 17.01
C GLU A 239 1.91 5.11 17.80
N SER A 240 1.42 6.19 17.19
CA SER A 240 1.31 7.53 17.75
C SER A 240 -0.02 7.79 18.46
N ASP A 241 -0.27 9.04 18.88
CA ASP A 241 -1.55 9.51 19.44
C ASP A 241 -2.67 9.68 18.39
N GLN A 242 -2.42 9.39 17.11
CA GLN A 242 -3.38 9.25 16.01
C GLN A 242 -4.32 10.44 15.85
N ARG A 243 -3.78 11.66 15.80
CA ARG A 243 -4.58 12.88 15.68
C ARG A 243 -5.29 12.96 14.33
N LYS A 244 -6.56 13.39 14.39
CA LYS A 244 -7.37 13.76 13.22
C LYS A 244 -7.81 15.21 13.31
N TYR A 245 -7.94 15.86 12.16
CA TYR A 245 -8.34 17.26 12.07
C TYR A 245 -9.86 17.37 12.05
N TYR A 246 -10.42 17.86 13.14
CA TYR A 246 -11.85 18.11 13.31
C TYR A 246 -12.22 19.52 12.88
N VAL A 247 -13.25 19.65 12.07
CA VAL A 247 -13.76 20.94 11.60
C VAL A 247 -15.23 21.12 11.99
N PRO A 248 -15.66 22.34 12.40
CA PRO A 248 -17.05 22.56 12.74
C PRO A 248 -17.94 22.63 11.50
N CYS A 249 -19.12 22.04 11.56
CA CYS A 249 -20.15 22.23 10.56
C CYS A 249 -20.60 23.71 10.56
N PRO A 250 -20.67 24.40 9.41
CA PRO A 250 -21.05 25.80 9.35
C PRO A 250 -22.50 26.08 9.77
N HIS A 251 -23.37 25.06 9.72
CA HIS A 251 -24.79 25.18 10.06
C HIS A 251 -25.08 24.86 11.52
N CYS A 252 -24.57 23.74 12.04
CA CYS A 252 -24.89 23.27 13.39
C CYS A 252 -23.74 23.36 14.41
N GLY A 253 -22.53 23.73 13.98
CA GLY A 253 -21.35 23.84 14.85
C GLY A 253 -20.75 22.50 15.32
N THR A 254 -21.33 21.36 14.98
CA THR A 254 -20.80 20.06 15.37
C THR A 254 -19.43 19.82 14.71
N PHE A 255 -18.43 19.47 15.51
CA PHE A 255 -17.11 19.10 15.02
C PHE A 255 -17.13 17.70 14.41
N GLN A 256 -16.57 17.54 13.22
CA GLN A 256 -16.54 16.32 12.45
C GLN A 256 -15.24 16.23 11.64
N THR A 257 -14.79 15.00 11.35
CA THR A 257 -13.71 14.77 10.39
C THR A 257 -14.29 14.68 8.99
N LEU A 258 -13.55 15.18 7.99
CA LEU A 258 -14.02 15.08 6.60
C LEU A 258 -13.74 13.66 6.04
N ARG A 259 -14.82 12.92 5.71
CA ARG A 259 -14.79 11.56 5.20
C ARG A 259 -15.34 11.48 3.78
N TRP A 260 -14.71 10.66 2.94
CA TRP A 260 -15.14 10.50 1.55
C TRP A 260 -16.60 10.04 1.42
N ALA A 261 -17.06 9.17 2.32
CA ALA A 261 -18.44 8.67 2.32
C ALA A 261 -19.51 9.77 2.43
N GLN A 262 -19.17 10.94 2.98
CA GLN A 262 -20.06 12.11 3.13
C GLN A 262 -20.04 13.05 1.93
N VAL A 263 -19.17 12.82 0.93
CA VAL A 263 -19.20 13.60 -0.31
C VAL A 263 -20.32 13.08 -1.20
N LYS A 264 -21.30 13.92 -1.48
CA LYS A 264 -22.48 13.60 -2.28
C LYS A 264 -22.53 14.49 -3.51
N TRP A 265 -23.14 14.02 -4.57
CA TRP A 265 -23.41 14.78 -5.79
C TRP A 265 -24.67 14.31 -6.50
N PRO A 266 -25.35 15.17 -7.30
CA PRO A 266 -26.50 14.76 -8.08
C PRO A 266 -26.09 13.76 -9.16
N ASP A 267 -27.05 12.95 -9.63
CA ASP A 267 -26.79 12.00 -10.72
C ASP A 267 -26.17 12.69 -11.92
N ARG A 268 -25.05 12.12 -12.40
CA ARG A 268 -24.26 12.61 -13.56
C ARG A 268 -23.68 14.03 -13.44
N LYS A 269 -23.73 14.66 -12.25
CA LYS A 269 -23.22 16.03 -12.04
C LYS A 269 -22.19 16.11 -10.90
N PRO A 270 -21.05 15.44 -11.00
CA PRO A 270 -20.04 15.42 -9.93
C PRO A 270 -19.44 16.83 -9.64
N ALA A 271 -19.53 17.76 -10.59
CA ALA A 271 -19.07 19.13 -10.37
C ALA A 271 -19.87 19.89 -9.30
N GLU A 272 -21.13 19.48 -9.06
CA GLU A 272 -22.04 20.06 -8.07
C GLU A 272 -21.96 19.34 -6.71
N ALA A 273 -20.83 18.68 -6.40
CA ALA A 273 -20.67 17.94 -5.16
C ALA A 273 -20.68 18.86 -3.93
N TRP A 274 -21.23 18.33 -2.85
CA TRP A 274 -21.28 18.95 -1.53
C TRP A 274 -20.82 17.94 -0.48
N TYR A 275 -20.48 18.42 0.69
CA TYR A 275 -20.25 17.58 1.87
C TYR A 275 -21.54 17.47 2.69
N GLU A 276 -21.91 16.30 3.16
CA GLU A 276 -23.09 16.08 3.99
C GLU A 276 -22.70 16.02 5.47
N CYS A 277 -23.32 16.89 6.30
CA CYS A 277 -23.08 16.92 7.74
C CYS A 277 -23.40 15.56 8.38
N GLU A 278 -22.49 15.02 9.19
CA GLU A 278 -22.68 13.71 9.84
C GLU A 278 -23.88 13.68 10.82
N ARG A 279 -24.21 14.84 11.41
CA ARG A 279 -25.25 14.91 12.45
C ARG A 279 -26.66 15.14 11.91
N TYR A 280 -26.82 16.12 11.01
CA TYR A 280 -28.14 16.54 10.53
C TYR A 280 -28.34 16.33 9.03
N HIS A 281 -27.37 15.74 8.34
CA HIS A 281 -27.40 15.47 6.89
C HIS A 281 -27.62 16.70 6.01
N GLU A 282 -27.33 17.91 6.54
CA GLU A 282 -27.41 19.15 5.79
C GLU A 282 -26.28 19.27 4.78
N ARG A 283 -26.56 19.94 3.67
CA ARG A 283 -25.58 20.16 2.60
C ARG A 283 -24.65 21.30 2.98
N ILE A 284 -23.36 21.01 2.98
CA ILE A 284 -22.29 21.98 3.17
C ILE A 284 -21.65 22.25 1.80
N ALA A 285 -21.76 23.45 1.29
CA ALA A 285 -21.16 23.84 0.04
C ALA A 285 -19.65 24.10 0.19
N ASP A 286 -18.88 23.88 -0.87
CA ASP A 286 -17.41 23.96 -0.87
C ASP A 286 -16.86 25.33 -0.42
N HIS A 287 -17.61 26.42 -0.62
CA HIS A 287 -17.19 27.76 -0.20
C HIS A 287 -17.10 27.95 1.33
N HIS A 288 -17.72 27.07 2.13
CA HIS A 288 -17.58 27.09 3.60
C HIS A 288 -16.26 26.47 4.06
N LYS A 289 -15.57 25.71 3.20
CA LYS A 289 -14.34 24.99 3.56
C LYS A 289 -13.26 25.89 4.20
N PRO A 290 -12.94 27.07 3.65
CA PRO A 290 -11.90 27.93 4.27
C PRO A 290 -12.21 28.31 5.72
N GLU A 291 -13.44 28.67 6.04
CA GLU A 291 -13.85 28.99 7.41
C GLU A 291 -13.82 27.76 8.32
N MET A 292 -14.33 26.62 7.84
CA MET A 292 -14.27 25.35 8.57
C MET A 292 -12.83 24.97 8.92
N LEU A 293 -11.90 25.12 7.97
CA LEU A 293 -10.49 24.82 8.19
C LEU A 293 -9.85 25.76 9.22
N GLN A 294 -10.15 27.06 9.18
CA GLN A 294 -9.59 28.01 10.13
C GLN A 294 -10.06 27.78 11.58
N ARG A 295 -11.25 27.20 11.74
CA ARG A 295 -11.84 26.90 13.05
C ARG A 295 -11.62 25.44 13.46
N GLY A 296 -10.89 24.67 12.65
CA GLY A 296 -10.58 23.29 12.92
C GLY A 296 -9.51 23.12 13.99
N GLU A 297 -9.48 21.95 14.60
CA GLU A 297 -8.52 21.57 15.64
C GLU A 297 -8.13 20.11 15.51
N TRP A 298 -6.91 19.80 15.94
CA TRP A 298 -6.43 18.42 16.02
C TRP A 298 -6.88 17.77 17.34
N ARG A 299 -7.33 16.51 17.26
CA ARG A 299 -7.70 15.70 18.42
C ARG A 299 -7.03 14.32 18.32
N GLY A 300 -6.33 13.91 19.37
CA GLY A 300 -5.78 12.56 19.49
C GLY A 300 -6.89 11.53 19.69
N GLU A 301 -6.82 10.41 18.99
CA GLU A 301 -7.78 9.31 19.11
C GLU A 301 -7.17 8.07 19.83
N ALA A 302 -5.86 8.12 20.13
CA ALA A 302 -5.15 7.06 20.86
C ALA A 302 -4.24 7.66 21.94
N PRO A 303 -3.86 6.88 22.97
CA PRO A 303 -2.97 7.35 24.03
C PRO A 303 -1.53 7.62 23.54
N GLY A 304 -1.08 6.91 22.48
CA GLY A 304 0.27 7.03 21.94
C GLY A 304 1.37 6.60 22.93
N ASP A 305 2.62 6.88 22.56
CA ASP A 305 3.83 6.63 23.38
C ASP A 305 4.25 7.84 24.23
N GLY A 306 3.54 8.97 24.10
CA GLY A 306 3.85 10.24 24.76
C GLY A 306 5.01 11.04 24.12
N GLU A 307 5.75 10.45 23.17
CA GLU A 307 6.89 11.07 22.47
C GLU A 307 6.58 11.40 21.01
N THR A 308 5.58 10.73 20.41
CA THR A 308 5.22 10.82 18.99
C THR A 308 3.87 11.48 18.81
N ALA A 309 3.82 12.63 18.14
CA ALA A 309 2.59 13.23 17.66
C ALA A 309 2.30 12.76 16.22
N GLY A 310 1.19 12.05 16.02
CA GLY A 310 0.80 11.53 14.72
C GLY A 310 -0.39 12.28 14.13
N PHE A 311 -0.29 12.69 12.88
CA PHE A 311 -1.28 13.51 12.19
C PHE A 311 -1.74 12.83 10.90
N TRP A 312 -3.05 12.75 10.72
CA TRP A 312 -3.66 12.29 9.49
C TRP A 312 -4.75 13.24 9.01
N LEU A 313 -4.73 13.52 7.72
CA LEU A 313 -5.83 14.17 7.02
C LEU A 313 -5.84 13.73 5.54
N ASN A 314 -6.97 13.93 4.86
CA ASN A 314 -7.14 13.59 3.46
C ASN A 314 -7.28 14.82 2.55
N GLY A 315 -7.42 14.60 1.24
CA GLY A 315 -7.51 15.66 0.24
C GLY A 315 -8.77 16.53 0.32
N LEU A 316 -9.78 16.13 1.10
CA LEU A 316 -10.98 16.96 1.31
C LEU A 316 -10.67 18.26 2.04
N TYR A 317 -9.58 18.27 2.82
CA TYR A 317 -9.08 19.45 3.53
C TYR A 317 -8.24 20.39 2.65
N SER A 318 -7.95 20.03 1.39
CA SER A 318 -7.17 20.89 0.50
C SER A 318 -7.89 22.21 0.22
N PRO A 319 -7.26 23.38 0.50
CA PRO A 319 -7.86 24.66 0.17
C PRO A 319 -7.81 24.98 -1.33
N TRP A 320 -7.10 24.18 -2.12
CA TRP A 320 -6.91 24.37 -3.56
C TRP A 320 -7.81 23.50 -4.43
N THR A 321 -8.36 22.42 -3.89
CA THR A 321 -9.12 21.43 -4.67
C THR A 321 -10.56 21.39 -4.19
N ALA A 322 -11.50 21.74 -5.09
CA ALA A 322 -12.93 21.66 -4.80
C ALA A 322 -13.41 20.20 -4.68
N TRP A 323 -14.40 19.93 -3.82
CA TRP A 323 -14.99 18.58 -3.67
C TRP A 323 -15.57 18.05 -4.98
N GLY A 324 -16.12 18.93 -5.83
CA GLY A 324 -16.60 18.55 -7.16
C GLY A 324 -15.50 18.04 -8.09
N GLN A 325 -14.27 18.57 -7.96
CA GLN A 325 -13.13 18.04 -8.72
C GLN A 325 -12.73 16.64 -8.21
N LEU A 326 -12.69 16.44 -6.89
CA LEU A 326 -12.39 15.14 -6.28
C LEU A 326 -13.44 14.09 -6.67
N ALA A 327 -14.73 14.47 -6.77
CA ALA A 327 -15.79 13.58 -7.24
C ALA A 327 -15.59 13.14 -8.70
N LYS A 328 -15.14 14.05 -9.58
CA LYS A 328 -14.77 13.70 -10.97
C LYS A 328 -13.59 12.74 -11.03
N ASP A 329 -12.58 12.99 -10.20
CA ASP A 329 -11.37 12.15 -10.16
C ASP A 329 -11.68 10.75 -9.60
N PHE A 330 -12.56 10.64 -8.60
CA PHE A 330 -13.07 9.37 -8.11
C PHE A 330 -13.79 8.56 -9.19
N LEU A 331 -14.70 9.19 -9.94
CA LEU A 331 -15.43 8.52 -11.02
C LEU A 331 -14.50 8.03 -12.14
N ARG A 332 -13.37 8.71 -12.37
CA ARG A 332 -12.31 8.24 -13.27
C ARG A 332 -11.53 7.07 -12.66
N ALA A 333 -11.25 7.16 -11.35
CA ALA A 333 -10.49 6.16 -10.62
C ALA A 333 -11.22 4.81 -10.54
N ARG A 334 -12.53 4.80 -10.40
CA ARG A 334 -13.36 3.56 -10.38
C ARG A 334 -13.21 2.68 -11.61
N LYS A 335 -12.64 3.18 -12.70
CA LYS A 335 -12.50 2.44 -13.96
C LYS A 335 -11.34 1.45 -13.97
N SER A 336 -10.38 1.53 -13.06
CA SER A 336 -9.31 0.55 -12.93
C SER A 336 -8.77 0.49 -11.49
N PRO A 337 -8.34 -0.69 -11.01
CA PRO A 337 -7.75 -0.86 -9.68
C PRO A 337 -6.54 0.04 -9.43
N GLU A 338 -5.66 0.24 -10.43
CA GLU A 338 -4.46 1.05 -10.31
C GLU A 338 -4.80 2.54 -10.10
N ARG A 339 -5.83 3.03 -10.80
CA ARG A 339 -6.31 4.40 -10.61
C ARG A 339 -7.00 4.57 -9.27
N MET A 340 -7.74 3.54 -8.81
CA MET A 340 -8.36 3.55 -7.50
C MET A 340 -7.29 3.53 -6.40
N GLN A 341 -6.24 2.73 -6.53
CA GLN A 341 -5.08 2.78 -5.63
C GLN A 341 -4.48 4.18 -5.58
N THR A 342 -4.22 4.81 -6.74
CA THR A 342 -3.70 6.17 -6.79
C THR A 342 -4.63 7.15 -6.06
N PHE A 343 -5.94 7.08 -6.28
CA PHE A 343 -6.91 7.95 -5.62
C PHE A 343 -6.93 7.72 -4.10
N THR A 344 -6.97 6.46 -3.65
CA THR A 344 -6.95 6.11 -2.23
C THR A 344 -5.69 6.62 -1.53
N ASN A 345 -4.51 6.34 -2.09
CA ASN A 345 -3.25 6.73 -1.47
C ASN A 345 -3.01 8.24 -1.53
N THR A 346 -3.23 8.89 -2.68
CA THR A 346 -2.82 10.29 -2.89
C THR A 346 -3.90 11.32 -2.58
N VAL A 347 -5.19 10.92 -2.57
CA VAL A 347 -6.31 11.82 -2.25
C VAL A 347 -6.88 11.51 -0.88
N LEU A 348 -7.20 10.24 -0.59
CA LEU A 348 -7.77 9.89 0.71
C LEU A 348 -6.71 9.78 1.80
N ALA A 349 -5.44 9.70 1.45
CA ALA A 349 -4.33 9.44 2.38
C ALA A 349 -4.61 8.18 3.22
N GLU A 350 -5.14 7.17 2.58
CA GLU A 350 -5.43 5.86 3.15
C GLU A 350 -4.58 4.82 2.43
N THR A 351 -4.23 3.76 3.14
CA THR A 351 -3.55 2.62 2.51
C THR A 351 -4.51 1.89 1.60
N PHE A 352 -4.01 1.54 0.40
CA PHE A 352 -4.81 0.76 -0.53
C PHE A 352 -4.79 -0.71 -0.13
N GLN A 353 -5.97 -1.24 0.15
CA GLN A 353 -6.13 -2.68 0.32
C GLN A 353 -6.18 -3.33 -1.06
N GLN A 354 -5.11 -4.02 -1.43
CA GLN A 354 -5.16 -4.84 -2.64
C GLN A 354 -6.19 -5.95 -2.45
N ALA A 355 -7.02 -6.16 -3.47
CA ALA A 355 -7.93 -7.30 -3.51
C ALA A 355 -7.09 -8.60 -3.41
N GLY A 356 -6.85 -9.11 -2.23
CA GLY A 356 -5.91 -10.20 -1.92
C GLY A 356 -5.17 -10.00 -0.59
N ALA A 357 -4.98 -8.76 -0.13
CA ALA A 357 -4.29 -8.48 1.13
C ALA A 357 -5.20 -8.53 2.37
N THR A 358 -6.53 -8.45 2.23
CA THR A 358 -7.43 -8.73 3.35
C THR A 358 -7.38 -10.23 3.62
N ARG A 359 -6.89 -10.59 4.77
CA ARG A 359 -6.82 -11.98 5.27
C ARG A 359 -8.22 -12.58 5.21
N THR A 360 -8.44 -13.50 4.28
CA THR A 360 -9.65 -14.32 4.32
C THR A 360 -9.52 -15.19 5.55
N ASP A 361 -10.43 -15.05 6.52
CA ASP A 361 -10.38 -15.81 7.76
C ASP A 361 -10.82 -17.25 7.49
N ALA A 362 -9.98 -18.21 7.85
CA ALA A 362 -10.32 -19.63 7.77
C ALA A 362 -11.57 -19.98 8.58
N GLY A 363 -11.77 -19.34 9.75
CA GLY A 363 -12.94 -19.52 10.58
C GLY A 363 -14.23 -19.00 9.94
N GLU A 364 -14.16 -17.87 9.24
CA GLU A 364 -15.30 -17.33 8.47
C GLU A 364 -15.72 -18.29 7.35
N LEU A 365 -14.75 -18.82 6.59
CA LEU A 365 -15.02 -19.79 5.54
C LEU A 365 -15.59 -21.10 6.09
N LEU A 366 -15.09 -21.58 7.21
CA LEU A 366 -15.61 -22.75 7.91
C LEU A 366 -17.08 -22.55 8.30
N GLY A 367 -17.45 -21.34 8.76
CA GLY A 367 -18.83 -20.98 9.10
C GLY A 367 -19.77 -20.87 7.89
N ARG A 368 -19.24 -20.68 6.68
CA ARG A 368 -20.01 -20.54 5.43
C ARG A 368 -20.34 -21.86 4.75
N ARG A 369 -19.93 -23.00 5.30
CA ARG A 369 -20.24 -24.32 4.72
C ARG A 369 -21.74 -24.56 4.62
N GLN A 370 -22.16 -25.29 3.59
CA GLN A 370 -23.55 -25.51 3.22
C GLN A 370 -23.90 -27.00 3.24
N ALA A 371 -25.17 -27.31 3.55
CA ALA A 371 -25.66 -28.68 3.58
C ALA A 371 -25.97 -29.20 2.17
N TYR A 372 -24.95 -29.63 1.41
CA TYR A 372 -25.12 -30.40 0.17
C TYR A 372 -24.24 -31.63 0.18
N ARG A 373 -24.64 -32.66 -0.52
CA ARG A 373 -24.05 -33.99 -0.56
C ARG A 373 -23.61 -34.32 -2.01
N PRO A 374 -22.39 -33.93 -2.45
CA PRO A 374 -21.94 -34.21 -3.82
C PRO A 374 -21.77 -35.70 -4.11
N ASP A 375 -21.52 -36.51 -3.08
CA ASP A 375 -21.46 -37.98 -3.11
C ASP A 375 -22.82 -38.65 -3.39
N VAL A 376 -23.92 -37.98 -3.12
CA VAL A 376 -25.26 -38.45 -3.42
C VAL A 376 -25.78 -37.83 -4.71
N LYS A 377 -25.69 -36.51 -4.84
CA LYS A 377 -26.14 -35.78 -6.02
C LYS A 377 -25.48 -34.42 -6.15
N LEU A 378 -25.05 -34.07 -7.37
CA LEU A 378 -24.48 -32.75 -7.63
C LEU A 378 -25.51 -31.63 -7.42
N PRO A 379 -25.08 -30.47 -6.91
CA PRO A 379 -25.89 -29.25 -6.92
C PRO A 379 -26.34 -28.90 -8.34
N ALA A 380 -27.58 -28.43 -8.48
CA ALA A 380 -28.22 -28.16 -9.77
C ALA A 380 -27.43 -27.21 -10.70
N GLY A 381 -26.65 -26.30 -10.11
CA GLY A 381 -25.84 -25.34 -10.86
C GLY A 381 -24.57 -25.94 -11.48
N VAL A 382 -24.10 -27.12 -11.07
CA VAL A 382 -22.85 -27.69 -11.56
C VAL A 382 -23.05 -28.20 -13.00
N VAL A 383 -22.22 -27.72 -13.92
CA VAL A 383 -22.32 -28.05 -15.35
C VAL A 383 -21.00 -28.60 -15.93
N LEU A 384 -19.93 -28.54 -15.16
CA LEU A 384 -18.59 -29.01 -15.50
C LEU A 384 -17.84 -29.39 -14.24
N ILE A 385 -16.99 -30.40 -14.31
CA ILE A 385 -16.12 -30.84 -13.20
C ILE A 385 -14.67 -30.81 -13.62
N THR A 386 -13.79 -30.24 -12.78
CA THR A 386 -12.34 -30.30 -12.95
C THR A 386 -11.67 -30.83 -11.68
N LEU A 387 -10.44 -31.33 -11.81
CA LEU A 387 -9.62 -31.81 -10.72
C LEU A 387 -8.26 -31.14 -10.75
N GLY A 388 -7.78 -30.72 -9.59
CA GLY A 388 -6.41 -30.30 -9.35
C GLY A 388 -5.74 -31.25 -8.36
N ALA A 389 -4.52 -31.67 -8.66
CA ALA A 389 -3.74 -32.58 -7.81
C ALA A 389 -2.35 -32.00 -7.54
N ASP A 390 -1.99 -31.93 -6.27
CA ASP A 390 -0.69 -31.53 -5.76
C ASP A 390 0.08 -32.73 -5.29
N LEU A 391 1.30 -32.93 -5.82
CA LEU A 391 2.14 -34.09 -5.56
C LEU A 391 3.18 -33.76 -4.49
N GLN A 392 3.15 -34.51 -3.40
CA GLN A 392 4.11 -34.43 -2.30
C GLN A 392 5.02 -35.67 -2.27
N ALA A 393 6.00 -35.70 -1.37
CA ALA A 393 6.96 -36.80 -1.28
C ALA A 393 6.32 -38.16 -0.84
N ASP A 394 5.22 -38.08 -0.10
CA ASP A 394 4.56 -39.21 0.57
C ASP A 394 3.06 -39.33 0.31
N ARG A 395 2.51 -38.51 -0.60
CA ARG A 395 1.06 -38.46 -0.87
C ARG A 395 0.71 -37.63 -2.11
N ILE A 396 -0.52 -37.77 -2.57
CA ILE A 396 -1.18 -36.83 -3.50
C ILE A 396 -2.35 -36.22 -2.78
N GLU A 397 -2.44 -34.86 -2.78
CA GLU A 397 -3.61 -34.12 -2.31
C GLU A 397 -4.35 -33.55 -3.51
N LEU A 398 -5.66 -33.76 -3.56
CA LEU A 398 -6.43 -33.39 -4.73
C LEU A 398 -7.78 -32.80 -4.37
N GLU A 399 -8.26 -31.89 -5.18
CA GLU A 399 -9.58 -31.32 -5.06
C GLU A 399 -10.37 -31.44 -6.36
N ILE A 400 -11.62 -31.92 -6.23
CA ILE A 400 -12.59 -32.01 -7.31
C ILE A 400 -13.57 -30.84 -7.17
N VAL A 401 -13.69 -30.05 -8.23
CA VAL A 401 -14.46 -28.80 -8.24
C VAL A 401 -15.48 -28.83 -9.35
N GLY A 402 -16.75 -28.57 -8.99
CA GLY A 402 -17.84 -28.32 -9.91
C GLY A 402 -17.95 -26.83 -10.26
N TRP A 403 -18.23 -26.51 -11.51
CA TRP A 403 -18.32 -25.16 -12.03
C TRP A 403 -19.70 -24.89 -12.63
N SER A 404 -20.20 -23.66 -12.46
CA SER A 404 -21.45 -23.18 -12.98
C SER A 404 -21.26 -21.89 -13.78
N ARG A 405 -22.38 -21.24 -14.12
CA ARG A 405 -22.44 -19.93 -14.76
C ARG A 405 -21.55 -18.92 -14.05
N ASP A 406 -20.84 -18.11 -14.85
CA ASP A 406 -19.94 -17.03 -14.38
C ASP A 406 -18.91 -17.51 -13.35
N GLU A 407 -18.46 -18.77 -13.52
CA GLU A 407 -17.40 -19.39 -12.70
C GLU A 407 -17.76 -19.52 -11.19
N GLU A 408 -19.04 -19.52 -10.82
CA GLU A 408 -19.48 -19.96 -9.51
C GLU A 408 -19.07 -21.42 -9.31
N SER A 409 -18.61 -21.79 -8.11
CA SER A 409 -17.94 -23.08 -7.90
C SER A 409 -18.41 -23.82 -6.67
N TRP A 410 -18.48 -25.14 -6.75
CA TRP A 410 -18.78 -26.07 -5.65
C TRP A 410 -17.59 -27.00 -5.41
N SER A 411 -17.11 -27.03 -4.18
CA SER A 411 -16.20 -28.07 -3.73
C SER A 411 -16.93 -29.41 -3.66
N LEU A 412 -16.48 -30.40 -4.40
CA LEU A 412 -17.15 -31.70 -4.46
C LEU A 412 -16.46 -32.75 -3.58
N ALA A 413 -15.14 -32.82 -3.61
CA ALA A 413 -14.34 -33.66 -2.75
C ALA A 413 -12.92 -33.12 -2.60
N TYR A 414 -12.37 -33.22 -1.39
CA TYR A 414 -10.95 -33.06 -1.10
C TYR A 414 -10.40 -34.36 -0.58
N ILE A 415 -9.46 -34.98 -1.29
CA ILE A 415 -8.97 -36.33 -1.03
C ILE A 415 -7.46 -36.30 -0.85
N VAL A 416 -6.99 -36.99 0.19
CA VAL A 416 -5.57 -37.23 0.43
C VAL A 416 -5.29 -38.69 0.18
N LEU A 417 -4.47 -39.00 -0.81
CA LEU A 417 -4.01 -40.36 -1.13
C LEU A 417 -2.59 -40.54 -0.58
N PRO A 418 -2.41 -41.28 0.53
CA PRO A 418 -1.08 -41.56 1.07
C PRO A 418 -0.36 -42.57 0.21
N GLY A 419 0.96 -42.44 0.04
CA GLY A 419 1.80 -43.37 -0.68
C GLY A 419 3.02 -42.72 -1.33
N ASP A 420 4.00 -43.53 -1.66
CA ASP A 420 5.21 -43.08 -2.34
C ASP A 420 4.92 -42.90 -3.85
N PRO A 421 5.15 -41.69 -4.41
CA PRO A 421 4.98 -41.46 -5.85
C PRO A 421 5.82 -42.35 -6.79
N ALA A 422 6.84 -42.99 -6.28
CA ALA A 422 7.60 -43.98 -7.04
C ALA A 422 6.89 -45.33 -7.17
N GLN A 423 5.86 -45.57 -6.32
CA GLN A 423 5.11 -46.83 -6.29
C GLN A 423 3.83 -46.74 -7.13
N ARG A 424 3.49 -47.88 -7.77
CA ARG A 424 2.33 -47.95 -8.67
C ARG A 424 1.00 -47.84 -7.92
N ASP A 425 0.92 -48.38 -6.72
CA ASP A 425 -0.32 -48.43 -5.93
C ASP A 425 -0.96 -47.05 -5.71
N LEU A 426 -0.12 -46.02 -5.51
CA LEU A 426 -0.60 -44.63 -5.38
C LEU A 426 -1.27 -44.17 -6.68
N TRP A 427 -0.70 -44.45 -7.82
CA TRP A 427 -1.25 -44.07 -9.13
C TRP A 427 -2.49 -44.86 -9.50
N ASP A 428 -2.59 -46.14 -9.09
CA ASP A 428 -3.79 -46.95 -9.27
C ASP A 428 -4.94 -46.42 -8.40
N ALA A 429 -4.68 -45.99 -7.17
CA ALA A 429 -5.66 -45.28 -6.33
C ALA A 429 -6.10 -43.93 -6.95
N PHE A 430 -5.14 -43.18 -7.53
CA PHE A 430 -5.45 -41.93 -8.22
C PHE A 430 -6.30 -42.16 -9.48
N ASP A 431 -6.02 -43.22 -10.25
CA ASP A 431 -6.82 -43.62 -11.44
C ASP A 431 -8.28 -43.97 -11.09
N GLN A 432 -8.51 -44.56 -9.90
CA GLN A 432 -9.86 -44.79 -9.38
C GLN A 432 -10.58 -43.45 -9.14
N VAL A 433 -9.92 -42.45 -8.55
CA VAL A 433 -10.50 -41.11 -8.35
C VAL A 433 -10.82 -40.44 -9.68
N LEU A 434 -9.92 -40.53 -10.68
CA LEU A 434 -10.14 -40.00 -12.02
C LEU A 434 -11.34 -40.61 -12.76
N SER A 435 -11.76 -41.81 -12.33
CA SER A 435 -12.86 -42.57 -12.92
C SER A 435 -14.21 -42.36 -12.21
N LEU A 436 -14.26 -41.48 -11.18
CA LEU A 436 -15.50 -41.17 -10.45
C LEU A 436 -16.56 -40.61 -11.38
N ARG A 437 -17.79 -40.98 -11.13
CA ARG A 437 -19.01 -40.47 -11.76
C ARG A 437 -19.89 -39.79 -10.73
N PHE A 438 -20.56 -38.75 -11.13
CA PHE A 438 -21.38 -37.93 -10.25
C PHE A 438 -22.77 -37.80 -10.83
N ASP A 439 -23.78 -38.25 -10.10
CA ASP A 439 -25.19 -38.10 -10.47
C ASP A 439 -25.63 -36.63 -10.41
N HIS A 440 -26.31 -36.15 -11.43
CA HIS A 440 -26.84 -34.80 -11.48
C HIS A 440 -28.37 -34.76 -11.52
N LEU A 441 -28.97 -33.67 -11.03
CA LEU A 441 -30.43 -33.48 -11.01
C LEU A 441 -31.07 -33.46 -12.40
N CYS A 442 -30.31 -33.21 -13.47
CA CYS A 442 -30.82 -33.31 -14.86
C CYS A 442 -30.93 -34.76 -15.36
N GLY A 443 -30.66 -35.77 -14.55
CA GLY A 443 -30.76 -37.19 -14.92
C GLY A 443 -29.53 -37.73 -15.67
N ARG A 444 -28.44 -36.98 -15.73
CA ARG A 444 -27.17 -37.39 -16.35
C ARG A 444 -26.10 -37.62 -15.29
N GLU A 445 -25.19 -38.52 -15.59
CA GLU A 445 -23.92 -38.62 -14.88
C GLU A 445 -22.89 -37.65 -15.45
N PHE A 446 -22.12 -37.01 -14.56
CA PHE A 446 -20.99 -36.16 -14.91
C PHE A 446 -19.69 -36.84 -14.55
N GLU A 447 -18.70 -36.66 -15.40
CA GLU A 447 -17.33 -37.12 -15.18
C GLU A 447 -16.38 -35.92 -15.02
N ILE A 448 -15.20 -36.15 -14.50
CA ILE A 448 -14.13 -35.17 -14.46
C ILE A 448 -13.71 -34.88 -15.91
N ALA A 449 -13.91 -33.64 -16.37
CA ALA A 449 -13.58 -33.25 -17.75
C ALA A 449 -12.08 -32.99 -17.93
N VAL A 450 -11.42 -32.41 -16.93
CA VAL A 450 -9.99 -32.06 -16.95
C VAL A 450 -9.37 -32.35 -15.60
N ALA A 451 -8.15 -32.92 -15.61
CA ALA A 451 -7.29 -33.08 -14.45
C ALA A 451 -5.94 -32.41 -14.69
N CYS A 452 -5.57 -31.46 -13.82
CA CYS A 452 -4.26 -30.81 -13.78
C CYS A 452 -3.45 -31.43 -12.63
N VAL A 453 -2.31 -32.04 -12.96
CA VAL A 453 -1.46 -32.76 -11.99
C VAL A 453 -0.12 -32.03 -11.90
N ASP A 454 0.24 -31.56 -10.68
CA ASP A 454 1.55 -30.93 -10.48
C ASP A 454 2.68 -31.90 -10.79
N SER A 455 3.69 -31.40 -11.49
CA SER A 455 4.89 -32.16 -11.90
C SER A 455 6.18 -31.48 -11.41
N GLY A 456 6.08 -30.59 -10.44
CA GLY A 456 7.23 -29.94 -9.80
C GLY A 456 8.17 -30.94 -9.15
N PHE A 457 7.61 -31.98 -8.55
CA PHE A 457 8.27 -33.14 -7.96
C PHE A 457 8.01 -34.38 -8.83
N HIS A 458 8.99 -35.21 -9.10
CA HIS A 458 8.88 -36.45 -9.94
C HIS A 458 8.27 -36.23 -11.35
N GLN A 459 8.69 -35.18 -12.07
CA GLN A 459 8.15 -34.78 -13.37
C GLN A 459 7.96 -35.94 -14.38
N LEU A 460 8.94 -36.82 -14.52
CA LEU A 460 8.89 -37.92 -15.49
C LEU A 460 7.79 -38.94 -15.16
N ILE A 461 7.57 -39.21 -13.88
CA ILE A 461 6.54 -40.14 -13.42
C ILE A 461 5.16 -39.56 -13.71
N VAL A 462 4.92 -38.32 -13.32
CA VAL A 462 3.66 -37.60 -13.58
C VAL A 462 3.35 -37.57 -15.08
N GLN A 463 4.32 -37.17 -15.91
CA GLN A 463 4.13 -37.15 -17.36
C GLN A 463 3.87 -38.55 -17.94
N GLY A 464 4.53 -39.56 -17.41
CA GLY A 464 4.31 -40.95 -17.79
C GLY A 464 2.88 -41.40 -17.52
N PHE A 465 2.40 -41.19 -16.29
CA PHE A 465 1.04 -41.49 -15.87
C PHE A 465 -0.02 -40.72 -16.69
N CYS A 466 0.12 -39.42 -16.84
CA CYS A 466 -0.81 -38.60 -17.61
C CYS A 466 -0.92 -39.09 -19.07
N ASN A 467 0.20 -39.40 -19.71
CA ASN A 467 0.22 -39.93 -21.09
C ASN A 467 -0.41 -41.30 -21.19
N GLU A 468 -0.10 -42.22 -20.25
CA GLU A 468 -0.70 -43.56 -20.23
C GLU A 468 -2.21 -43.50 -20.04
N ARG A 469 -2.68 -42.67 -19.06
CA ARG A 469 -4.10 -42.46 -18.78
C ARG A 469 -4.84 -41.88 -19.98
N GLN A 470 -4.24 -40.86 -20.66
CA GLN A 470 -4.83 -40.23 -21.84
C GLN A 470 -4.95 -41.20 -23.05
N ARG A 471 -4.06 -42.19 -23.16
CA ARG A 471 -4.16 -43.25 -24.19
C ARG A 471 -5.29 -44.23 -23.89
N ARG A 472 -5.57 -44.52 -22.63
CA ARG A 472 -6.62 -45.45 -22.19
C ARG A 472 -8.01 -44.87 -22.21
N SER A 473 -8.14 -43.57 -21.96
CA SER A 473 -9.45 -42.88 -21.88
C SER A 473 -9.34 -41.46 -22.40
N ALA A 474 -10.38 -41.00 -23.10
CA ALA A 474 -10.50 -39.63 -23.57
C ALA A 474 -10.79 -38.63 -22.43
N ALA A 475 -11.45 -39.08 -21.36
CA ALA A 475 -11.78 -38.28 -20.17
C ALA A 475 -11.22 -38.95 -18.89
N PRO A 476 -10.75 -38.14 -17.91
CA PRO A 476 -10.49 -36.70 -18.04
C PRO A 476 -9.34 -36.37 -18.98
N LYS A 477 -9.33 -35.18 -19.55
CA LYS A 477 -8.16 -34.66 -20.26
C LYS A 477 -7.06 -34.37 -19.25
N MET A 478 -5.92 -35.02 -19.41
CA MET A 478 -4.80 -34.99 -18.46
C MET A 478 -3.77 -33.95 -18.83
N TYR A 479 -3.44 -33.06 -17.88
CA TYR A 479 -2.42 -32.04 -18.05
C TYR A 479 -1.35 -32.15 -16.95
N PRO A 480 -0.13 -32.61 -17.26
CA PRO A 480 1.00 -32.39 -16.38
C PRO A 480 1.33 -30.90 -16.37
N ILE A 481 1.24 -30.27 -15.20
CA ILE A 481 1.44 -28.84 -15.02
C ILE A 481 2.68 -28.56 -14.16
N LYS A 482 3.17 -27.33 -14.25
CA LYS A 482 4.15 -26.77 -13.32
C LYS A 482 3.74 -25.34 -12.98
N GLY A 483 3.63 -25.04 -11.69
CA GLY A 483 3.40 -23.70 -11.20
C GLY A 483 4.59 -22.77 -11.45
N ALA A 484 4.34 -21.53 -11.89
CA ALA A 484 5.35 -20.49 -12.01
C ALA A 484 4.79 -19.18 -11.50
N ALA A 485 5.58 -18.50 -10.65
CA ALA A 485 5.29 -17.19 -10.11
C ALA A 485 5.45 -16.07 -11.16
N GLY A 486 4.98 -14.85 -10.81
CA GLY A 486 5.09 -13.65 -11.61
C GLY A 486 3.88 -13.40 -12.51
N GLN A 487 3.93 -12.29 -13.26
CA GLN A 487 2.84 -11.87 -14.15
C GLN A 487 2.70 -12.82 -15.35
N ARG A 488 1.84 -13.81 -15.23
CA ARG A 488 1.57 -14.83 -16.25
C ARG A 488 0.07 -15.10 -16.31
N PRO A 489 -0.49 -15.44 -17.51
CA PRO A 489 -1.86 -15.94 -17.58
C PRO A 489 -1.97 -17.28 -16.81
N ILE A 490 -3.13 -17.54 -16.23
CA ILE A 490 -3.41 -18.79 -15.51
C ILE A 490 -3.14 -19.99 -16.42
N TRP A 491 -3.67 -19.94 -17.66
CA TRP A 491 -3.41 -20.96 -18.66
C TRP A 491 -2.54 -20.42 -19.81
N PRO A 492 -1.41 -21.07 -20.14
CA PRO A 492 -0.52 -20.60 -21.20
C PRO A 492 -1.11 -20.83 -22.59
N ARG A 493 -0.74 -20.00 -23.56
CA ARG A 493 -1.15 -20.17 -24.96
C ARG A 493 -0.56 -21.42 -25.62
N MET A 494 0.62 -21.83 -25.21
CA MET A 494 1.35 -23.00 -25.70
C MET A 494 2.02 -23.72 -24.53
N HIS A 495 2.15 -25.03 -24.65
CA HIS A 495 2.93 -25.83 -23.71
C HIS A 495 4.44 -25.63 -23.94
N SER A 496 5.21 -25.73 -22.87
CA SER A 496 6.65 -25.86 -22.94
C SER A 496 7.02 -27.30 -23.28
N LYS A 497 8.16 -27.51 -23.93
CA LYS A 497 8.71 -28.86 -24.11
C LYS A 497 9.63 -29.14 -22.91
N ALA A 498 9.39 -30.25 -22.22
CA ALA A 498 10.33 -30.77 -21.25
C ALA A 498 11.63 -31.25 -21.95
N LYS A 499 12.68 -31.55 -21.18
CA LYS A 499 13.98 -32.02 -21.72
C LYS A 499 13.86 -33.28 -22.61
N ASP A 500 12.81 -34.06 -22.41
CA ASP A 500 12.47 -35.27 -23.15
C ASP A 500 11.43 -35.04 -24.27
N ASN A 501 11.19 -33.78 -24.65
CA ASN A 501 10.25 -33.38 -25.70
C ASN A 501 8.75 -33.62 -25.39
N ARG A 502 8.39 -34.00 -24.14
CA ARG A 502 6.99 -34.18 -23.71
C ARG A 502 6.34 -32.85 -23.37
N PRO A 503 5.02 -32.71 -23.58
CA PRO A 503 4.31 -31.47 -23.25
C PRO A 503 4.30 -31.23 -21.74
N LEU A 504 4.61 -30.00 -21.32
CA LEU A 504 4.52 -29.50 -19.95
C LEU A 504 3.81 -28.13 -19.97
N TRP A 505 2.79 -27.98 -19.15
CA TRP A 505 2.00 -26.75 -19.08
C TRP A 505 2.46 -25.90 -17.90
N VAL A 506 3.11 -24.77 -18.19
CA VAL A 506 3.58 -23.84 -17.15
C VAL A 506 2.48 -22.82 -16.85
N ILE A 507 1.78 -23.01 -15.73
CA ILE A 507 0.64 -22.18 -15.33
C ILE A 507 1.05 -21.00 -14.45
N GLY A 508 0.29 -19.90 -14.52
CA GLY A 508 0.48 -18.72 -13.68
C GLY A 508 -0.21 -18.91 -12.32
N VAL A 509 0.51 -19.39 -11.31
CA VAL A 509 -0.07 -19.65 -9.98
C VAL A 509 -0.43 -18.37 -9.25
N ASP A 510 0.31 -17.28 -9.43
CA ASP A 510 0.00 -15.98 -8.78
C ASP A 510 -1.35 -15.44 -9.26
N ALA A 511 -1.62 -15.50 -10.57
CA ALA A 511 -2.90 -15.08 -11.13
C ALA A 511 -4.07 -16.00 -10.68
N ALA A 512 -3.82 -17.31 -10.53
CA ALA A 512 -4.82 -18.25 -10.01
C ALA A 512 -5.13 -17.97 -8.54
N LYS A 513 -4.12 -17.74 -7.70
CA LYS A 513 -4.27 -17.37 -6.29
C LYS A 513 -5.00 -16.03 -6.14
N GLU A 514 -4.63 -15.02 -6.93
CA GLU A 514 -5.30 -13.71 -6.92
C GLU A 514 -6.79 -13.83 -7.25
N ALA A 515 -7.14 -14.57 -8.30
CA ALA A 515 -8.53 -14.82 -8.68
C ALA A 515 -9.29 -15.59 -7.60
N LEU A 516 -8.69 -16.63 -7.01
CA LEU A 516 -9.32 -17.42 -5.96
C LEU A 516 -9.56 -16.60 -4.69
N TYR A 517 -8.56 -15.86 -4.20
CA TYR A 517 -8.72 -15.02 -3.01
C TYR A 517 -9.77 -13.91 -3.20
N ALA A 518 -9.88 -13.34 -4.41
CA ALA A 518 -10.95 -12.38 -4.72
C ALA A 518 -12.35 -13.03 -4.60
N ARG A 519 -12.48 -14.31 -5.00
CA ARG A 519 -13.74 -15.06 -4.92
C ARG A 519 -14.09 -15.52 -3.50
N LEU A 520 -13.09 -15.90 -2.72
CA LEU A 520 -13.32 -16.29 -1.32
C LEU A 520 -13.90 -15.15 -0.47
N LYS A 521 -13.76 -13.89 -0.89
CA LYS A 521 -14.33 -12.70 -0.26
C LYS A 521 -15.80 -12.44 -0.63
N ILE A 522 -16.31 -13.08 -1.68
CA ILE A 522 -17.71 -12.92 -2.07
C ILE A 522 -18.57 -13.60 -1.00
N THR A 523 -19.53 -12.88 -0.43
CA THR A 523 -20.38 -13.36 0.66
C THR A 523 -21.75 -13.89 0.18
N GLU A 524 -22.19 -13.44 -0.98
CA GLU A 524 -23.48 -13.82 -1.55
C GLU A 524 -23.31 -14.81 -2.72
N PRO A 525 -24.14 -15.88 -2.79
CA PRO A 525 -24.15 -16.79 -3.93
C PRO A 525 -24.37 -16.08 -5.26
N GLY A 526 -23.66 -16.52 -6.29
CA GLY A 526 -23.72 -15.96 -7.62
C GLY A 526 -22.35 -15.96 -8.33
N PRO A 527 -22.10 -15.05 -9.29
CA PRO A 527 -20.87 -15.03 -10.09
C PRO A 527 -19.60 -15.11 -9.23
N GLY A 528 -18.80 -16.16 -9.44
CA GLY A 528 -17.53 -16.36 -8.76
C GLY A 528 -17.61 -16.85 -7.31
N PHE A 529 -18.79 -17.01 -6.70
CA PHE A 529 -18.91 -17.48 -5.33
C PHE A 529 -18.37 -18.91 -5.15
N CYS A 530 -17.77 -19.20 -4.01
CA CYS A 530 -17.23 -20.51 -3.65
C CYS A 530 -18.09 -21.20 -2.59
N HIS A 531 -18.75 -22.29 -2.98
CA HIS A 531 -19.53 -23.16 -2.09
C HIS A 531 -18.65 -24.26 -1.51
N PHE A 532 -18.81 -24.54 -0.22
CA PHE A 532 -18.14 -25.62 0.49
C PHE A 532 -19.17 -26.51 1.21
N PRO A 533 -19.06 -27.87 1.13
CA PRO A 533 -20.01 -28.76 1.80
C PRO A 533 -19.68 -28.88 3.29
N ILE A 534 -20.70 -29.16 4.09
CA ILE A 534 -20.51 -29.63 5.47
C ILE A 534 -20.08 -31.09 5.41
N SER A 535 -18.79 -31.35 5.49
CA SER A 535 -18.20 -32.69 5.55
C SER A 535 -16.87 -32.66 6.28
N ASP A 536 -16.38 -33.84 6.69
CA ASP A 536 -15.11 -34.01 7.39
C ASP A 536 -13.89 -33.65 6.51
N GLN A 537 -14.04 -33.69 5.18
CA GLN A 537 -12.98 -33.31 4.22
C GLN A 537 -12.75 -31.81 4.18
N TYR A 538 -13.72 -31.00 4.55
CA TYR A 538 -13.68 -29.54 4.57
C TYR A 538 -13.73 -29.01 6.00
N ASP A 539 -12.77 -29.46 6.79
CA ASP A 539 -12.58 -29.09 8.20
C ASP A 539 -11.79 -27.78 8.37
N ALA A 540 -11.45 -27.42 9.60
CA ALA A 540 -10.64 -26.24 9.91
C ALA A 540 -9.25 -26.32 9.24
N GLY A 541 -8.64 -27.51 9.20
CA GLY A 541 -7.33 -27.72 8.61
C GLY A 541 -7.31 -27.47 7.09
N TYR A 542 -8.40 -27.86 6.38
CA TYR A 542 -8.57 -27.51 4.97
C TYR A 542 -8.58 -25.99 4.75
N PHE A 543 -9.38 -25.24 5.53
CA PHE A 543 -9.49 -23.79 5.38
C PHE A 543 -8.22 -23.07 5.81
N GLU A 544 -7.49 -23.57 6.81
CA GLU A 544 -6.17 -23.06 7.17
C GLU A 544 -5.17 -23.20 6.02
N GLN A 545 -5.18 -24.33 5.32
CA GLN A 545 -4.35 -24.55 4.11
C GLN A 545 -4.81 -23.69 2.94
N LEU A 546 -6.12 -23.55 2.72
CA LEU A 546 -6.69 -22.72 1.65
C LEU A 546 -6.33 -21.24 1.81
N THR A 547 -6.13 -20.78 3.05
CA THR A 547 -5.78 -19.39 3.40
C THR A 547 -4.35 -19.24 3.95
N ALA A 548 -3.48 -20.22 3.68
CA ALA A 548 -2.13 -20.28 4.24
C ALA A 548 -1.17 -19.24 3.67
N GLU A 549 -1.46 -18.70 2.49
CA GLU A 549 -0.61 -17.74 1.82
C GLU A 549 -1.19 -16.34 1.82
N MET A 550 -0.31 -15.34 1.78
CA MET A 550 -0.66 -13.94 1.59
C MET A 550 0.19 -13.33 0.48
N CYS A 551 -0.42 -12.42 -0.29
CA CYS A 551 0.31 -11.65 -1.27
C CYS A 551 1.05 -10.50 -0.57
N ARG A 552 2.37 -10.46 -0.67
CA ARG A 552 3.21 -9.37 -0.19
C ARG A 552 3.86 -8.66 -1.37
N VAL A 553 4.06 -7.36 -1.22
CA VAL A 553 4.87 -6.60 -2.18
C VAL A 553 6.31 -6.65 -1.69
N ARG A 554 7.18 -7.26 -2.50
CA ARG A 554 8.62 -7.26 -2.28
C ARG A 554 9.27 -6.36 -3.33
N TYR A 555 10.18 -5.51 -2.90
CA TYR A 555 10.95 -4.69 -3.82
C TYR A 555 12.26 -5.41 -4.18
N SER A 556 12.50 -5.62 -5.46
CA SER A 556 13.76 -6.14 -5.98
C SER A 556 14.28 -5.20 -7.05
N LYS A 557 15.54 -4.78 -6.92
CA LYS A 557 16.20 -3.83 -7.85
C LYS A 557 15.41 -2.52 -8.07
N GLY A 558 14.70 -2.03 -7.05
CA GLY A 558 13.90 -0.79 -7.12
C GLY A 558 12.51 -0.96 -7.75
N PHE A 559 12.12 -2.17 -8.14
CA PHE A 559 10.79 -2.48 -8.67
C PHE A 559 9.97 -3.26 -7.65
N ALA A 560 8.71 -2.87 -7.48
CA ALA A 560 7.76 -3.61 -6.67
C ALA A 560 7.37 -4.91 -7.38
N HIS A 561 7.63 -6.05 -6.75
CA HIS A 561 7.18 -7.37 -7.19
C HIS A 561 6.19 -7.92 -6.18
N ARG A 562 5.08 -8.44 -6.66
CA ARG A 562 4.15 -9.21 -5.84
C ARG A 562 4.70 -10.61 -5.67
N GLU A 563 4.71 -11.09 -4.44
CA GLU A 563 5.14 -12.44 -4.09
C GLU A 563 4.11 -13.04 -3.14
N TRP A 564 3.65 -14.26 -3.45
CA TRP A 564 2.82 -15.02 -2.53
C TRP A 564 3.73 -15.70 -1.51
N VAL A 565 3.51 -15.42 -0.23
CA VAL A 565 4.34 -15.92 0.86
C VAL A 565 3.49 -16.79 1.77
N LYS A 566 3.93 -18.02 1.96
CA LYS A 566 3.34 -18.96 2.90
C LYS A 566 3.81 -18.64 4.33
N LYS A 567 2.92 -18.75 5.29
CA LYS A 567 3.27 -18.66 6.71
C LYS A 567 4.31 -19.74 7.06
N PRO A 568 5.33 -19.44 7.88
CA PRO A 568 6.29 -20.45 8.32
C PRO A 568 5.58 -21.65 8.98
N GLY A 569 5.91 -22.86 8.50
CA GLY A 569 5.34 -24.11 9.01
C GLY A 569 3.90 -24.42 8.57
N ALA A 570 3.22 -23.54 7.83
CA ALA A 570 1.89 -23.83 7.33
C ALA A 570 1.93 -24.75 6.10
N ARG A 571 0.90 -25.56 5.96
CA ARG A 571 0.62 -26.37 4.76
C ARG A 571 -0.23 -25.52 3.81
N ASN A 572 -0.14 -25.74 2.49
CA ASN A 572 -0.90 -24.99 1.46
C ASN A 572 -1.41 -25.88 0.31
N GLU A 573 -1.35 -27.18 0.46
CA GLU A 573 -1.68 -28.15 -0.59
C GLU A 573 -3.14 -28.01 -1.05
N ALA A 574 -4.09 -27.69 -0.14
CA ALA A 574 -5.48 -27.42 -0.49
C ALA A 574 -5.61 -26.17 -1.39
N LEU A 575 -4.81 -25.11 -1.14
CA LEU A 575 -4.77 -23.92 -1.98
C LEU A 575 -4.23 -24.27 -3.38
N ASP A 576 -3.13 -25.02 -3.45
CA ASP A 576 -2.50 -25.38 -4.72
C ASP A 576 -3.42 -26.31 -5.53
N ALA A 577 -4.02 -27.36 -4.92
CA ALA A 577 -4.99 -28.25 -5.57
C ALA A 577 -6.20 -27.46 -6.12
N ARG A 578 -6.73 -26.49 -5.36
CA ARG A 578 -7.82 -25.61 -5.81
C ARG A 578 -7.41 -24.73 -6.99
N CYS A 579 -6.22 -24.15 -6.97
CA CYS A 579 -5.66 -23.36 -8.07
C CYS A 579 -5.47 -24.22 -9.33
N TYR A 580 -5.04 -25.48 -9.18
CA TYR A 580 -4.87 -26.40 -10.29
C TYR A 580 -6.21 -26.85 -10.89
N ALA A 581 -7.23 -27.08 -10.08
CA ALA A 581 -8.59 -27.32 -10.56
C ALA A 581 -9.13 -26.12 -11.36
N TYR A 582 -8.84 -24.89 -10.90
CA TYR A 582 -9.21 -23.66 -11.62
C TYR A 582 -8.43 -23.52 -12.93
N ALA A 583 -7.14 -23.83 -12.95
CA ALA A 583 -6.36 -23.88 -14.19
C ALA A 583 -6.95 -24.88 -15.22
N GLY A 584 -7.51 -26.00 -14.74
CA GLY A 584 -8.26 -26.94 -15.57
C GLY A 584 -9.47 -26.32 -16.26
N LEU A 585 -10.27 -25.53 -15.55
CA LEU A 585 -11.36 -24.73 -16.16
C LEU A 585 -10.83 -23.76 -17.21
N GLN A 586 -9.78 -22.99 -16.86
CA GLN A 586 -9.18 -22.00 -17.77
C GLN A 586 -8.60 -22.66 -19.04
N SER A 587 -8.13 -23.91 -18.97
CA SER A 587 -7.69 -24.66 -20.14
C SER A 587 -8.80 -24.90 -21.16
N LEU A 588 -10.00 -25.19 -20.67
CA LEU A 588 -11.19 -25.38 -21.53
C LEU A 588 -11.66 -24.06 -22.12
N ILE A 589 -11.71 -22.98 -21.33
CA ILE A 589 -12.08 -21.64 -21.79
C ILE A 589 -11.10 -21.17 -22.87
N ALA A 590 -9.81 -21.36 -22.69
CA ALA A 590 -8.79 -21.09 -23.70
C ALA A 590 -8.99 -21.91 -24.97
N GLY A 591 -9.50 -23.15 -24.83
CA GLY A 591 -9.93 -24.04 -25.91
C GLY A 591 -11.28 -23.69 -26.54
N ARG A 592 -11.82 -22.51 -26.24
CA ARG A 592 -13.12 -21.97 -26.72
C ARG A 592 -14.37 -22.66 -26.13
N PHE A 593 -14.24 -23.39 -25.02
CA PHE A 593 -15.40 -23.85 -24.25
C PHE A 593 -16.17 -22.66 -23.69
N ARG A 594 -17.50 -22.69 -23.79
CA ARG A 594 -18.38 -21.61 -23.31
C ARG A 594 -19.19 -22.10 -22.11
N LEU A 595 -18.68 -21.85 -20.92
CA LEU A 595 -19.25 -22.31 -19.66
C LEU A 595 -20.73 -21.90 -19.50
N ASN A 596 -21.07 -20.63 -19.76
CA ASN A 596 -22.43 -20.11 -19.63
C ASN A 596 -23.40 -20.77 -20.63
N LYS A 597 -22.94 -21.09 -21.85
CA LYS A 597 -23.77 -21.83 -22.81
C LYS A 597 -24.03 -23.28 -22.33
N GLN A 598 -23.04 -23.91 -21.70
CA GLN A 598 -23.22 -25.22 -21.09
C GLN A 598 -24.23 -25.15 -19.94
N ALA A 599 -24.18 -24.07 -19.12
CA ALA A 599 -25.13 -23.83 -18.05
C ALA A 599 -26.57 -23.69 -18.60
N ASP A 600 -26.77 -22.92 -19.67
CA ASP A 600 -28.10 -22.79 -20.34
C ASP A 600 -28.64 -24.17 -20.76
N GLN A 601 -27.80 -25.04 -21.31
CA GLN A 601 -28.19 -26.37 -21.76
C GLN A 601 -28.59 -27.29 -20.61
N ILE A 602 -27.84 -27.26 -19.50
CA ILE A 602 -28.12 -28.12 -18.34
C ILE A 602 -29.35 -27.59 -17.59
N GLU A 603 -29.48 -26.27 -17.41
CA GLU A 603 -30.67 -25.65 -16.80
C GLU A 603 -31.96 -26.01 -17.55
N ALA A 604 -31.93 -26.07 -18.88
CA ALA A 604 -33.08 -26.49 -19.69
C ALA A 604 -33.48 -27.96 -19.50
N MET A 605 -32.58 -28.80 -18.95
CA MET A 605 -32.84 -30.22 -18.66
C MET A 605 -33.28 -30.46 -17.20
N LEU A 606 -33.21 -29.47 -16.35
CA LEU A 606 -33.67 -29.61 -14.96
C LEU A 606 -35.18 -29.81 -14.90
N PRO A 607 -35.69 -30.68 -14.02
CA PRO A 607 -37.13 -30.80 -13.81
C PRO A 607 -37.69 -29.43 -13.42
N SER A 608 -38.82 -29.05 -14.07
CA SER A 608 -39.55 -27.83 -13.69
C SER A 608 -39.81 -27.87 -12.21
N ARG A 609 -39.44 -26.79 -11.48
CA ARG A 609 -39.83 -26.63 -10.07
C ARG A 609 -41.36 -26.64 -10.05
N SER A 610 -41.95 -27.81 -9.72
CA SER A 610 -43.36 -27.89 -9.34
C SER A 610 -43.53 -26.98 -8.11
N GLY A 611 -44.28 -25.90 -8.27
CA GLY A 611 -44.57 -24.94 -7.22
C GLY A 611 -45.12 -25.64 -5.97
N GLY A 612 -44.44 -25.42 -4.88
CA GLY A 612 -44.90 -25.75 -3.54
C GLY A 612 -44.70 -24.51 -2.68
#